data_e6262c69ed561453741f70a1a6229861
#
_entry.id   e6262c69ed561453741f70a1a6229861
#
_cell.length_a   1.000
_cell.length_b   1.000
_cell.length_c   1.000
_cell.angle_alpha   90.00
_cell.angle_beta   90.00
_cell.angle_gamma   90.00
#
_symmetry.space_group_name_H-M   'P 1'
#
loop_
_entity.id
_entity.type
_entity.pdbx_description
1 polymer ?
#
loop_
_entity_poly.entity_id
_entity_poly.type
_entity_poly.pdbx_seq_one_letter_code
_entity_poly.pdbx_strand_id
1 'polypeptide(L)'
;MSTRLCTKPLFDPSCLRCQPVNLVRKCGPENTRVSTARKTFGARFYATDAPKLNYVVLTGRSLISLDGPDATDFLHNLIPAPVLPLNDASGSCIATAFLNAKGRIIHDAFLYKPTKTDSHRWFLEVDANSAPAVLKHLKKHKLRTKVKLQQLSSEEAAVFYLWPRSSDPTRTEGLVLRQDPRPKMGRRGYLLGENATQRLKDTLGEESSKEEYHWEDYMIHRILNGHAEGPIEILSEHALPQESNFDFYGGIDFHKGCYLGQELTIRTHHTGVVRKRILPVQLYTDERPISKDQTRPQYDPLTSLPQPPHEANIAKCGARGRSARSTGKWLGGYGNIGLALCRLETMTDLSLTAEGSQFNQEADHFEVAWQDGTSNENNSVKVKAFVPPWLRQAIDDSVKARSERSQARRKKDLEDDDDDEVD
;
A
#
# COMPACT_ATOMS: atom_id res chain seq x y z
N MET A 1 -37.06 20.02 -39.80
CA MET A 1 -36.97 19.35 -38.48
C MET A 1 -35.53 18.87 -38.35
N SER A 2 -34.73 19.62 -37.63
CA SER A 2 -33.29 19.43 -37.52
C SER A 2 -32.96 19.07 -36.05
N THR A 3 -32.59 17.84 -35.82
CA THR A 3 -32.13 17.37 -34.50
C THR A 3 -30.64 17.63 -34.39
N ARG A 4 -30.25 18.62 -33.57
CA ARG A 4 -28.87 18.88 -33.17
C ARG A 4 -28.45 17.86 -32.12
N LEU A 5 -27.48 17.05 -32.48
CA LEU A 5 -26.71 16.23 -31.54
C LEU A 5 -25.81 17.14 -30.67
N CYS A 6 -26.08 17.15 -29.38
CA CYS A 6 -25.30 17.88 -28.40
C CYS A 6 -24.16 16.96 -27.92
N THR A 7 -22.95 17.19 -28.43
CA THR A 7 -21.72 16.60 -27.89
C THR A 7 -21.24 17.44 -26.73
N LYS A 8 -21.43 16.94 -25.51
CA LYS A 8 -20.71 17.44 -24.32
C LYS A 8 -19.55 16.49 -23.97
N PRO A 9 -18.41 17.02 -23.57
CA PRO A 9 -17.25 16.21 -23.21
C PRO A 9 -17.48 15.49 -21.89
N LEU A 10 -17.17 14.21 -21.87
CA LEU A 10 -17.21 13.28 -20.73
C LEU A 10 -15.98 13.48 -19.81
N PHE A 11 -15.91 14.58 -19.09
CA PHE A 11 -15.03 14.68 -17.91
C PHE A 11 -15.46 15.88 -17.06
N ASP A 12 -16.31 15.58 -16.07
CA ASP A 12 -16.62 16.52 -14.99
C ASP A 12 -15.79 16.08 -13.75
N PRO A 13 -14.84 16.90 -13.27
CA PRO A 13 -14.02 16.57 -12.10
C PRO A 13 -14.78 16.61 -10.77
N SER A 14 -16.06 16.93 -10.76
CA SER A 14 -16.87 17.09 -9.54
C SER A 14 -17.61 15.82 -9.09
N CYS A 15 -17.49 14.69 -9.81
CA CYS A 15 -18.19 13.45 -9.45
C CYS A 15 -17.32 12.51 -8.58
N LEU A 16 -16.77 13.02 -7.48
CA LEU A 16 -16.21 12.23 -6.37
C LEU A 16 -17.33 11.91 -5.37
N ARG A 17 -18.27 11.06 -5.77
CA ARG A 17 -19.25 10.44 -4.87
C ARG A 17 -19.19 8.92 -4.97
N CYS A 18 -18.15 8.34 -4.39
CA CYS A 18 -18.25 7.02 -3.79
C CYS A 18 -18.43 7.23 -2.28
N GLN A 19 -19.63 7.64 -1.89
CA GLN A 19 -20.05 7.53 -0.50
C GLN A 19 -20.48 6.08 -0.24
N PRO A 20 -20.17 5.50 0.93
CA PRO A 20 -20.77 4.24 1.33
C PRO A 20 -22.27 4.44 1.42
N VAL A 21 -23.02 3.61 0.70
CA VAL A 21 -24.48 3.63 0.70
C VAL A 21 -24.96 3.18 2.08
N ASN A 22 -25.33 4.12 2.94
CA ASN A 22 -26.10 3.84 4.14
C ASN A 22 -27.52 3.46 3.74
N LEU A 23 -27.75 2.17 3.55
CA LEU A 23 -29.10 1.62 3.43
C LEU A 23 -29.77 1.61 4.81
N VAL A 24 -30.35 2.72 5.20
CA VAL A 24 -31.31 2.77 6.31
C VAL A 24 -32.63 2.21 5.79
N ARG A 25 -32.85 0.91 5.93
CA ARG A 25 -34.18 0.33 5.84
C ARG A 25 -34.98 0.69 7.09
N LYS A 26 -35.99 1.55 6.95
CA LYS A 26 -37.07 1.67 7.93
C LYS A 26 -37.87 0.36 7.90
N CYS A 27 -37.68 -0.49 8.88
CA CYS A 27 -38.61 -1.57 9.20
C CYS A 27 -39.31 -1.24 10.49
N GLY A 28 -40.64 -1.35 10.47
CA GLY A 28 -41.50 -1.24 11.64
C GLY A 28 -41.30 -2.41 12.62
N PRO A 29 -41.96 -2.39 13.79
CA PRO A 29 -41.63 -3.28 14.90
C PRO A 29 -42.24 -4.68 14.71
N GLU A 30 -41.41 -5.65 14.33
CA GLU A 30 -41.71 -7.05 14.54
C GLU A 30 -40.62 -7.69 15.41
N ASN A 31 -41.07 -8.17 16.56
CA ASN A 31 -40.31 -8.90 17.56
C ASN A 31 -39.82 -10.25 17.01
N THR A 32 -38.65 -10.29 16.45
CA THR A 32 -37.91 -11.55 16.26
C THR A 32 -36.57 -11.40 16.96
N ARG A 33 -36.35 -12.22 17.99
CA ARG A 33 -35.07 -12.34 18.70
C ARG A 33 -34.02 -12.84 17.71
N VAL A 34 -33.31 -11.91 17.10
CA VAL A 34 -32.08 -12.22 16.34
C VAL A 34 -30.96 -12.34 17.36
N SER A 35 -30.47 -13.54 17.57
CA SER A 35 -29.23 -13.76 18.34
C SER A 35 -28.05 -13.17 17.55
N THR A 36 -27.68 -11.96 17.86
CA THR A 36 -26.48 -11.33 17.35
C THR A 36 -25.25 -11.97 17.99
N ALA A 37 -24.73 -13.02 17.35
CA ALA A 37 -23.39 -13.50 17.66
C ALA A 37 -22.40 -12.37 17.32
N ARG A 38 -21.92 -11.67 18.35
CA ARG A 38 -20.87 -10.67 18.26
C ARG A 38 -19.57 -11.35 17.83
N LYS A 39 -19.26 -11.30 16.55
CA LYS A 39 -17.97 -11.78 16.05
C LYS A 39 -16.93 -10.68 16.26
N THR A 40 -16.05 -10.84 17.24
CA THR A 40 -14.91 -9.94 17.45
C THR A 40 -13.83 -10.27 16.42
N PHE A 41 -13.47 -9.29 15.59
CA PHE A 41 -12.47 -9.41 14.51
C PHE A 41 -11.10 -9.95 15.00
N GLY A 42 -10.72 -9.68 16.25
CA GLY A 42 -9.47 -10.16 16.85
C GLY A 42 -9.46 -11.66 17.22
N ALA A 43 -10.63 -12.28 17.46
CA ALA A 43 -10.70 -13.68 17.88
C ALA A 43 -10.60 -14.67 16.70
N ARG A 44 -10.85 -14.23 15.46
CA ARG A 44 -10.81 -15.10 14.27
C ARG A 44 -9.41 -15.57 13.89
N PHE A 45 -8.37 -14.82 14.24
CA PHE A 45 -7.00 -15.14 13.80
C PHE A 45 -6.22 -16.07 14.71
N TYR A 46 -6.78 -16.48 15.87
CA TYR A 46 -6.09 -17.27 16.89
C TYR A 46 -6.76 -18.60 17.23
N ALA A 47 -7.78 -19.01 16.47
CA ALA A 47 -8.41 -20.31 16.67
C ALA A 47 -7.48 -21.45 16.24
N THR A 48 -7.34 -22.48 17.07
CA THR A 48 -6.47 -23.65 16.89
C THR A 48 -7.04 -24.72 15.96
N ASP A 49 -8.09 -24.40 15.20
CA ASP A 49 -8.69 -25.32 14.24
C ASP A 49 -7.81 -25.52 12.99
N ALA A 50 -7.98 -26.65 12.31
CA ALA A 50 -7.27 -27.02 11.09
C ALA A 50 -7.17 -25.83 10.11
N PRO A 51 -6.07 -25.69 9.37
CA PRO A 51 -5.86 -24.55 8.47
C PRO A 51 -6.97 -24.50 7.43
N LYS A 52 -7.87 -23.55 7.59
CA LYS A 52 -8.97 -23.27 6.68
C LYS A 52 -8.46 -22.38 5.56
N LEU A 53 -8.97 -22.57 4.35
CA LEU A 53 -8.67 -21.68 3.23
C LEU A 53 -9.48 -20.39 3.40
N ASN A 54 -8.82 -19.30 3.76
CA ASN A 54 -9.41 -17.97 3.88
C ASN A 54 -8.92 -17.10 2.72
N TYR A 55 -9.81 -16.71 1.83
CA TYR A 55 -9.46 -15.92 0.65
C TYR A 55 -10.43 -14.79 0.40
N VAL A 56 -10.02 -13.85 -0.43
CA VAL A 56 -10.87 -12.80 -1.02
C VAL A 56 -10.48 -12.56 -2.46
N VAL A 57 -11.48 -12.36 -3.32
CA VAL A 57 -11.27 -11.93 -4.71
C VAL A 57 -11.07 -10.42 -4.71
N LEU A 58 -9.95 -9.96 -5.26
CA LEU A 58 -9.57 -8.55 -5.32
C LEU A 58 -10.14 -7.89 -6.60
N THR A 59 -11.45 -7.63 -6.61
CA THR A 59 -12.14 -7.03 -7.78
C THR A 59 -11.66 -5.62 -8.12
N GLY A 60 -11.07 -4.91 -7.17
CA GLY A 60 -10.42 -3.60 -7.39
C GLY A 60 -9.03 -3.69 -8.03
N ARG A 61 -8.53 -4.88 -8.36
CA ARG A 61 -7.23 -5.10 -9.02
C ARG A 61 -7.42 -5.69 -10.41
N SER A 62 -6.52 -5.35 -11.33
CA SER A 62 -6.52 -5.80 -12.72
C SER A 62 -5.14 -6.31 -13.10
N LEU A 63 -5.08 -7.24 -14.06
CA LEU A 63 -3.83 -7.76 -14.60
C LEU A 63 -3.53 -7.16 -15.97
N ILE A 64 -2.25 -6.81 -16.17
CA ILE A 64 -1.67 -6.47 -17.47
C ILE A 64 -0.61 -7.51 -17.78
N SER A 65 -0.72 -8.18 -18.92
CA SER A 65 0.31 -9.09 -19.43
C SER A 65 1.34 -8.36 -20.28
N LEU A 66 2.61 -8.73 -20.10
CA LEU A 66 3.73 -8.30 -20.91
C LEU A 66 4.36 -9.58 -21.48
N ASP A 67 4.21 -9.82 -22.76
CA ASP A 67 4.63 -11.05 -23.44
C ASP A 67 5.61 -10.74 -24.56
N GLY A 68 6.78 -11.35 -24.52
CA GLY A 68 7.79 -11.21 -25.56
C GLY A 68 9.24 -11.31 -25.05
N PRO A 69 10.18 -11.56 -25.95
CA PRO A 69 11.57 -11.81 -25.59
C PRO A 69 12.23 -10.64 -24.84
N ASP A 70 11.81 -9.41 -25.10
CA ASP A 70 12.37 -8.21 -24.48
C ASP A 70 11.63 -7.78 -23.21
N ALA A 71 10.63 -8.53 -22.73
CA ALA A 71 9.77 -8.10 -21.62
C ALA A 71 10.54 -7.89 -20.32
N THR A 72 11.52 -8.72 -20.04
CA THR A 72 12.36 -8.63 -18.84
C THR A 72 13.24 -7.38 -18.87
N ASP A 73 13.95 -7.13 -19.97
CA ASP A 73 14.82 -5.96 -20.13
C ASP A 73 14.00 -4.65 -20.15
N PHE A 74 12.83 -4.69 -20.78
CA PHE A 74 11.91 -3.57 -20.80
C PHE A 74 11.49 -3.18 -19.37
N LEU A 75 11.06 -4.14 -18.56
CA LEU A 75 10.72 -3.90 -17.16
C LEU A 75 11.93 -3.48 -16.34
N HIS A 76 13.10 -4.11 -16.57
CA HIS A 76 14.34 -3.78 -15.87
C HIS A 76 14.70 -2.29 -16.00
N ASN A 77 14.52 -1.71 -17.17
CA ASN A 77 14.82 -0.30 -17.43
C ASN A 77 13.70 0.67 -17.01
N LEU A 78 12.53 0.17 -16.67
CA LEU A 78 11.36 1.01 -16.41
C LEU A 78 11.00 1.14 -14.93
N ILE A 79 11.29 0.13 -14.12
CA ILE A 79 10.90 0.07 -12.70
C ILE A 79 12.11 -0.05 -11.78
N PRO A 80 12.04 0.40 -10.52
CA PRO A 80 13.14 0.31 -9.56
C PRO A 80 13.41 -1.10 -9.05
N ALA A 81 12.47 -2.05 -9.21
CA ALA A 81 12.56 -3.38 -8.62
C ALA A 81 13.64 -4.27 -9.28
N PRO A 82 14.17 -5.28 -8.54
CA PRO A 82 15.05 -6.29 -9.08
C PRO A 82 14.27 -7.25 -9.99
N VAL A 83 14.37 -7.05 -11.30
CA VAL A 83 13.76 -7.94 -12.31
C VAL A 83 14.69 -9.12 -12.64
N LEU A 84 15.99 -8.91 -12.59
CA LEU A 84 17.03 -9.90 -12.77
C LEU A 84 17.72 -10.24 -11.43
N PRO A 85 18.21 -11.46 -11.25
CA PRO A 85 18.08 -12.65 -12.10
C PRO A 85 16.69 -13.29 -12.02
N LEU A 86 16.28 -13.96 -13.10
CA LEU A 86 14.98 -14.67 -13.19
C LEU A 86 14.91 -15.93 -12.31
N ASN A 87 16.05 -16.43 -11.84
CA ASN A 87 16.17 -17.72 -11.15
C ASN A 87 15.78 -17.68 -9.67
N ASP A 88 14.98 -16.71 -9.26
CA ASP A 88 14.48 -16.67 -7.89
C ASP A 88 13.47 -17.79 -7.65
N ALA A 89 13.95 -18.84 -6.96
CA ALA A 89 13.14 -19.97 -6.52
C ALA A 89 12.21 -19.63 -5.34
N SER A 90 12.24 -18.38 -4.84
CA SER A 90 11.51 -17.98 -3.63
C SER A 90 10.00 -18.03 -3.76
N GLY A 91 9.48 -18.10 -5.00
CA GLY A 91 8.04 -18.11 -5.24
C GLY A 91 7.32 -16.84 -4.75
N SER A 92 8.03 -15.71 -4.58
CA SER A 92 7.46 -14.43 -4.23
C SER A 92 7.06 -13.62 -5.46
N CYS A 93 6.09 -12.71 -5.31
CA CYS A 93 5.90 -11.60 -6.23
C CYS A 93 6.74 -10.40 -5.78
N ILE A 94 6.80 -9.35 -6.58
CA ILE A 94 7.56 -8.14 -6.28
C ILE A 94 6.57 -6.98 -6.14
N ALA A 95 6.53 -6.32 -4.98
CA ALA A 95 5.82 -5.05 -4.82
C ALA A 95 6.73 -3.93 -5.33
N THR A 96 6.27 -3.15 -6.29
CA THR A 96 7.06 -2.10 -6.93
C THR A 96 6.17 -0.92 -7.35
N ALA A 97 6.78 0.09 -8.00
CA ALA A 97 6.06 1.24 -8.52
C ALA A 97 6.67 1.71 -9.85
N PHE A 98 5.83 2.31 -10.69
CA PHE A 98 6.27 3.10 -11.84
C PHE A 98 6.56 4.52 -11.37
N LEU A 99 7.68 5.08 -11.82
CA LEU A 99 8.11 6.41 -11.46
C LEU A 99 8.02 7.36 -12.67
N ASN A 100 7.82 8.65 -12.39
CA ASN A 100 8.07 9.68 -13.38
C ASN A 100 9.57 10.06 -13.40
N ALA A 101 9.98 10.89 -14.36
CA ALA A 101 11.38 11.32 -14.50
C ALA A 101 11.94 12.05 -13.25
N LYS A 102 11.07 12.58 -12.38
CA LYS A 102 11.47 13.24 -11.12
C LYS A 102 11.58 12.25 -9.94
N GLY A 103 11.42 10.94 -10.18
CA GLY A 103 11.48 9.90 -9.15
C GLY A 103 10.26 9.81 -8.24
N ARG A 104 9.11 10.36 -8.67
CA ARG A 104 7.84 10.26 -7.94
C ARG A 104 7.02 9.09 -8.47
N ILE A 105 6.29 8.41 -7.58
CA ILE A 105 5.40 7.31 -7.96
C ILE A 105 4.25 7.84 -8.82
N ILE A 106 3.99 7.18 -9.93
CA ILE A 106 2.77 7.37 -10.73
C ILE A 106 1.75 6.27 -10.44
N HIS A 107 2.19 5.02 -10.34
CA HIS A 107 1.34 3.87 -10.02
C HIS A 107 2.14 2.84 -9.23
N ASP A 108 1.50 2.21 -8.25
CA ASP A 108 1.98 0.99 -7.60
C ASP A 108 1.64 -0.25 -8.44
N ALA A 109 2.42 -1.30 -8.27
CA ALA A 109 2.17 -2.57 -8.95
C ALA A 109 2.73 -3.76 -8.16
N PHE A 110 2.12 -4.92 -8.36
CA PHE A 110 2.74 -6.20 -8.02
C PHE A 110 3.15 -6.92 -9.30
N LEU A 111 4.37 -7.36 -9.34
CA LEU A 111 4.97 -7.99 -10.50
C LEU A 111 5.11 -9.49 -10.23
N TYR A 112 4.55 -10.29 -11.11
CA TYR A 112 4.68 -11.75 -11.09
C TYR A 112 5.67 -12.20 -12.15
N LYS A 113 6.73 -12.87 -11.69
CA LYS A 113 7.78 -13.41 -12.56
C LYS A 113 7.23 -14.50 -13.47
N PRO A 114 7.82 -14.67 -14.67
CA PRO A 114 7.51 -15.76 -15.56
C PRO A 114 7.68 -17.14 -14.89
N THR A 115 6.87 -18.09 -15.30
CA THR A 115 7.04 -19.50 -14.91
C THR A 115 8.06 -20.19 -15.82
N LYS A 116 8.52 -21.39 -15.43
CA LYS A 116 9.43 -22.19 -16.29
C LYS A 116 8.82 -22.54 -17.65
N THR A 117 7.49 -22.69 -17.69
CA THR A 117 6.75 -23.03 -18.91
C THR A 117 6.46 -21.82 -19.81
N ASP A 118 6.52 -20.60 -19.25
CA ASP A 118 6.20 -19.36 -19.96
C ASP A 118 7.22 -18.28 -19.57
N SER A 119 8.47 -18.46 -20.03
CA SER A 119 9.64 -17.70 -19.59
C SER A 119 9.66 -16.23 -20.03
N HIS A 120 8.78 -15.86 -20.98
CA HIS A 120 8.76 -14.51 -21.56
C HIS A 120 7.54 -13.68 -21.16
N ARG A 121 6.63 -14.24 -20.36
CA ARG A 121 5.39 -13.56 -19.98
C ARG A 121 5.42 -13.12 -18.54
N TRP A 122 5.36 -11.80 -18.33
CA TRP A 122 5.20 -11.16 -17.06
C TRP A 122 3.75 -10.72 -16.85
N PHE A 123 3.34 -10.69 -15.59
CA PHE A 123 2.05 -10.13 -15.21
C PHE A 123 2.25 -9.00 -14.20
N LEU A 124 1.58 -7.89 -14.46
CA LEU A 124 1.47 -6.75 -13.55
C LEU A 124 0.06 -6.70 -12.97
N GLU A 125 -0.03 -6.77 -11.68
CA GLU A 125 -1.26 -6.48 -10.96
C GLU A 125 -1.23 -5.02 -10.54
N VAL A 126 -2.26 -4.27 -10.92
CA VAL A 126 -2.40 -2.83 -10.67
C VAL A 126 -3.82 -2.51 -10.21
N ASP A 127 -4.04 -1.32 -9.68
CA ASP A 127 -5.39 -0.81 -9.42
C ASP A 127 -6.22 -0.83 -10.71
N ALA A 128 -7.45 -1.35 -10.64
CA ALA A 128 -8.28 -1.58 -11.82
C ALA A 128 -8.63 -0.27 -12.56
N ASN A 129 -8.87 0.81 -11.81
CA ASN A 129 -9.16 2.12 -12.40
C ASN A 129 -7.92 2.76 -13.03
N SER A 130 -6.74 2.43 -12.50
CA SER A 130 -5.45 2.92 -12.99
C SER A 130 -4.91 2.10 -14.17
N ALA A 131 -5.41 0.89 -14.42
CA ALA A 131 -4.88 -0.02 -15.43
C ALA A 131 -4.79 0.58 -16.86
N PRO A 132 -5.77 1.35 -17.35
CA PRO A 132 -5.64 2.01 -18.66
C PRO A 132 -4.50 3.04 -18.70
N ALA A 133 -4.27 3.78 -17.60
CA ALA A 133 -3.20 4.76 -17.52
C ALA A 133 -1.82 4.07 -17.45
N VAL A 134 -1.71 2.98 -16.68
CA VAL A 134 -0.51 2.13 -16.65
C VAL A 134 -0.20 1.57 -18.03
N LEU A 135 -1.20 1.02 -18.71
CA LEU A 135 -1.02 0.49 -20.08
C LEU A 135 -0.57 1.58 -21.07
N LYS A 136 -1.11 2.79 -20.95
CA LYS A 136 -0.67 3.95 -21.75
C LYS A 136 0.78 4.32 -21.44
N HIS A 137 1.17 4.31 -20.16
CA HIS A 137 2.55 4.55 -19.72
C HIS A 137 3.51 3.50 -20.30
N LEU A 138 3.19 2.23 -20.20
CA LEU A 138 3.97 1.15 -20.80
C LEU A 138 4.12 1.29 -22.32
N LYS A 139 3.02 1.57 -23.03
CA LYS A 139 3.04 1.80 -24.49
C LYS A 139 3.92 2.98 -24.89
N LYS A 140 3.92 4.06 -24.10
CA LYS A 140 4.78 5.24 -24.34
C LYS A 140 6.26 4.89 -24.29
N HIS A 141 6.69 4.00 -23.39
CA HIS A 141 8.09 3.64 -23.19
C HIS A 141 8.53 2.39 -23.96
N LYS A 142 7.59 1.67 -24.57
CA LYS A 142 7.86 0.43 -25.31
C LYS A 142 8.81 0.64 -26.51
N LEU A 143 8.68 1.76 -27.21
CA LEU A 143 9.49 2.12 -28.41
C LEU A 143 9.61 0.93 -29.39
N ARG A 144 10.83 0.41 -29.57
CA ARG A 144 11.14 -0.69 -30.51
C ARG A 144 11.21 -2.07 -29.83
N THR A 145 10.94 -2.16 -28.52
CA THR A 145 11.00 -3.43 -27.77
C THR A 145 9.94 -4.44 -28.26
N LYS A 146 10.32 -5.69 -28.37
CA LYS A 146 9.45 -6.79 -28.83
C LYS A 146 8.64 -7.32 -27.64
N VAL A 147 7.68 -6.53 -27.19
CA VAL A 147 6.78 -6.85 -26.08
C VAL A 147 5.34 -6.58 -26.51
N LYS A 148 4.47 -7.57 -26.36
CA LYS A 148 3.01 -7.41 -26.48
C LYS A 148 2.46 -7.02 -25.12
N LEU A 149 1.67 -5.96 -25.07
CA LEU A 149 1.06 -5.41 -23.86
C LEU A 149 -0.46 -5.56 -23.98
N GLN A 150 -1.08 -6.22 -23.00
CA GLN A 150 -2.52 -6.44 -22.98
C GLN A 150 -3.05 -6.32 -21.54
N GLN A 151 -4.08 -5.50 -21.34
CA GLN A 151 -4.89 -5.55 -20.14
C GLN A 151 -5.86 -6.72 -20.27
N LEU A 152 -5.92 -7.56 -19.23
CA LEU A 152 -6.85 -8.67 -19.18
C LEU A 152 -8.17 -8.21 -18.53
N SER A 153 -9.28 -8.70 -19.06
CA SER A 153 -10.60 -8.47 -18.47
C SER A 153 -10.81 -9.32 -17.21
N SER A 154 -11.82 -9.02 -16.43
CA SER A 154 -12.22 -9.83 -15.27
C SER A 154 -12.72 -11.24 -15.64
N GLU A 155 -13.04 -11.45 -16.91
CA GLU A 155 -13.40 -12.78 -17.45
C GLU A 155 -12.18 -13.60 -17.82
N GLU A 156 -11.09 -12.94 -18.25
CA GLU A 156 -9.82 -13.59 -18.62
C GLU A 156 -8.90 -13.83 -17.42
N ALA A 157 -9.02 -13.01 -16.37
CA ALA A 157 -8.15 -13.09 -15.19
C ALA A 157 -8.85 -12.62 -13.91
N ALA A 158 -8.67 -13.35 -12.82
CA ALA A 158 -9.14 -12.97 -11.49
C ALA A 158 -7.96 -12.89 -10.53
N VAL A 159 -7.86 -11.78 -9.78
CA VAL A 159 -6.84 -11.58 -8.74
C VAL A 159 -7.42 -11.92 -7.39
N PHE A 160 -6.63 -12.53 -6.52
CA PHE A 160 -7.08 -12.93 -5.19
C PHE A 160 -5.96 -12.83 -4.15
N TYR A 161 -6.38 -12.84 -2.89
CA TYR A 161 -5.51 -12.84 -1.73
C TYR A 161 -5.90 -13.96 -0.78
N LEU A 162 -4.90 -14.66 -0.26
CA LEU A 162 -5.03 -15.68 0.79
C LEU A 162 -4.42 -15.15 2.08
N TRP A 163 -5.15 -15.29 3.20
CA TRP A 163 -4.65 -14.90 4.51
C TRP A 163 -3.43 -15.73 4.94
N PRO A 164 -2.56 -15.18 5.82
CA PRO A 164 -1.49 -15.94 6.46
C PRO A 164 -2.08 -17.20 7.14
N ARG A 165 -1.34 -18.31 7.06
CA ARG A 165 -1.73 -19.62 7.61
C ARG A 165 -2.93 -20.29 6.92
N SER A 166 -3.45 -19.78 5.82
CA SER A 166 -4.37 -20.54 5.00
C SER A 166 -3.67 -21.75 4.38
N SER A 167 -4.39 -22.84 4.19
CA SER A 167 -3.91 -24.00 3.40
C SER A 167 -3.58 -23.58 1.97
N ASP A 168 -2.83 -24.40 1.25
CA ASP A 168 -2.66 -24.22 -0.18
C ASP A 168 -3.91 -24.70 -0.90
N PRO A 169 -4.41 -23.95 -1.90
CA PRO A 169 -5.51 -24.40 -2.73
C PRO A 169 -5.05 -25.57 -3.62
N THR A 170 -6.01 -26.38 -4.01
CA THR A 170 -5.79 -27.44 -5.01
C THR A 170 -5.16 -26.86 -6.27
N ARG A 171 -4.18 -27.57 -6.82
CA ARG A 171 -3.51 -27.13 -8.04
C ARG A 171 -4.50 -27.12 -9.20
N THR A 172 -4.76 -25.94 -9.72
CA THR A 172 -5.65 -25.68 -10.85
C THR A 172 -4.87 -25.07 -12.00
N GLU A 173 -5.17 -25.47 -13.22
CA GLU A 173 -4.55 -24.90 -14.42
C GLU A 173 -4.80 -23.40 -14.50
N GLY A 174 -3.74 -22.63 -14.76
CA GLY A 174 -3.78 -21.17 -14.82
C GLY A 174 -3.74 -20.49 -13.45
N LEU A 175 -3.72 -21.23 -12.33
CA LEU A 175 -3.60 -20.69 -10.99
C LEU A 175 -2.14 -20.40 -10.66
N VAL A 176 -1.86 -19.15 -10.33
CA VAL A 176 -0.55 -18.69 -9.83
C VAL A 176 -0.73 -18.11 -8.45
N LEU A 177 0.05 -18.59 -7.51
CA LEU A 177 0.07 -18.15 -6.13
C LEU A 177 1.50 -17.82 -5.71
N ARG A 178 1.70 -16.66 -5.07
CA ARG A 178 3.00 -16.16 -4.63
C ARG A 178 2.90 -15.59 -3.22
N GLN A 179 4.01 -15.63 -2.48
CA GLN A 179 4.12 -14.92 -1.21
C GLN A 179 4.04 -13.40 -1.48
N ASP A 180 3.17 -12.70 -0.75
CA ASP A 180 3.18 -11.23 -0.75
C ASP A 180 4.49 -10.76 -0.08
N PRO A 181 5.29 -9.89 -0.72
CA PRO A 181 6.59 -9.48 -0.18
C PRO A 181 6.47 -8.56 1.05
N ARG A 182 5.29 -8.02 1.30
CA ARG A 182 5.08 -7.13 2.43
C ARG A 182 4.98 -7.92 3.74
N PRO A 183 5.64 -7.47 4.80
CA PRO A 183 5.66 -8.16 6.10
C PRO A 183 4.26 -8.39 6.68
N LYS A 184 4.05 -9.57 7.26
CA LYS A 184 2.79 -10.00 7.89
C LYS A 184 1.60 -10.17 6.94
N MET A 185 1.82 -10.01 5.64
CA MET A 185 0.84 -10.35 4.61
C MET A 185 0.90 -11.85 4.29
N GLY A 186 -0.20 -12.34 3.72
CA GLY A 186 -0.33 -13.73 3.27
C GLY A 186 0.23 -13.94 1.87
N ARG A 187 -0.55 -14.62 1.06
CA ARG A 187 -0.19 -14.91 -0.33
C ARG A 187 -1.17 -14.23 -1.27
N ARG A 188 -0.68 -13.83 -2.42
CA ARG A 188 -1.52 -13.25 -3.47
C ARG A 188 -1.27 -13.95 -4.78
N GLY A 189 -2.25 -13.90 -5.67
CA GLY A 189 -2.15 -14.58 -6.93
C GLY A 189 -3.26 -14.24 -7.90
N TYR A 190 -3.29 -14.97 -8.96
CA TYR A 190 -4.30 -14.83 -10.00
C TYR A 190 -4.65 -16.20 -10.62
N LEU A 191 -5.85 -16.27 -11.20
CA LEU A 191 -6.29 -17.36 -12.06
C LEU A 191 -6.51 -16.80 -13.47
N LEU A 192 -5.96 -17.49 -14.47
CA LEU A 192 -6.16 -17.19 -15.90
C LEU A 192 -7.17 -18.14 -16.54
N GLY A 193 -7.88 -17.67 -17.55
CA GLY A 193 -8.77 -18.44 -18.41
C GLY A 193 -10.18 -17.86 -18.46
N GLU A 194 -11.05 -18.46 -19.25
CA GLU A 194 -12.44 -18.05 -19.37
C GLU A 194 -13.18 -18.14 -18.03
N ASN A 195 -14.06 -17.18 -17.78
CA ASN A 195 -14.82 -17.09 -16.54
C ASN A 195 -13.95 -17.15 -15.27
N ALA A 196 -12.75 -16.54 -15.33
CA ALA A 196 -11.72 -16.66 -14.29
C ALA A 196 -12.26 -16.37 -12.87
N THR A 197 -13.09 -15.35 -12.71
CA THR A 197 -13.64 -14.98 -11.41
C THR A 197 -14.54 -16.08 -10.84
N GLN A 198 -15.42 -16.67 -11.65
CA GLN A 198 -16.29 -17.75 -11.20
C GLN A 198 -15.50 -19.02 -10.91
N ARG A 199 -14.60 -19.42 -11.82
CA ARG A 199 -13.72 -20.57 -11.63
C ARG A 199 -12.85 -20.45 -10.37
N LEU A 200 -12.37 -19.24 -10.08
CA LEU A 200 -11.61 -18.99 -8.86
C LEU A 200 -12.48 -19.21 -7.61
N LYS A 201 -13.70 -18.69 -7.61
CA LYS A 201 -14.66 -18.91 -6.51
C LYS A 201 -14.98 -20.39 -6.33
N ASP A 202 -15.21 -21.10 -7.42
CA ASP A 202 -15.48 -22.55 -7.39
C ASP A 202 -14.27 -23.32 -6.83
N THR A 203 -13.07 -23.01 -7.33
CA THR A 203 -11.83 -23.67 -6.90
C THR A 203 -11.49 -23.43 -5.43
N LEU A 204 -11.64 -22.18 -4.97
CA LEU A 204 -11.30 -21.81 -3.59
C LEU A 204 -12.48 -22.02 -2.62
N GLY A 205 -13.72 -21.94 -3.12
CA GLY A 205 -14.92 -22.05 -2.32
C GLY A 205 -15.24 -23.48 -1.84
N GLU A 206 -14.88 -24.48 -2.63
CA GLU A 206 -15.07 -25.89 -2.26
C GLU A 206 -14.21 -26.31 -1.04
N GLU A 207 -13.05 -25.67 -0.87
CA GLU A 207 -12.11 -25.94 0.22
C GLU A 207 -12.27 -24.98 1.40
N SER A 208 -13.04 -23.90 1.24
CA SER A 208 -13.19 -22.90 2.29
C SER A 208 -14.24 -23.31 3.33
N SER A 209 -14.00 -22.98 4.59
CA SER A 209 -15.07 -22.92 5.55
C SER A 209 -16.05 -21.81 5.11
N LYS A 210 -17.35 -22.03 5.26
CA LYS A 210 -18.51 -21.22 4.80
C LYS A 210 -18.48 -19.71 5.10
N GLU A 211 -17.34 -19.12 5.45
CA GLU A 211 -17.18 -17.69 5.71
C GLU A 211 -16.39 -17.05 4.57
N GLU A 212 -17.12 -16.46 3.63
CA GLU A 212 -16.55 -15.60 2.60
C GLU A 212 -15.95 -14.35 3.27
N TYR A 213 -14.68 -14.07 3.00
CA TYR A 213 -14.05 -12.82 3.39
C TYR A 213 -14.40 -11.76 2.35
N HIS A 214 -14.67 -10.55 2.83
CA HIS A 214 -15.01 -9.42 2.00
C HIS A 214 -13.79 -8.53 1.72
N TRP A 215 -13.91 -7.66 0.76
CA TRP A 215 -12.89 -6.66 0.42
C TRP A 215 -12.46 -5.82 1.64
N GLU A 216 -13.43 -5.47 2.49
CA GLU A 216 -13.20 -4.71 3.71
C GLU A 216 -12.27 -5.45 4.68
N ASP A 217 -12.40 -6.76 4.81
CA ASP A 217 -11.52 -7.59 5.65
C ASP A 217 -10.06 -7.50 5.18
N TYR A 218 -9.84 -7.55 3.86
CA TYR A 218 -8.51 -7.35 3.28
C TYR A 218 -7.98 -5.94 3.52
N MET A 219 -8.80 -4.92 3.32
CA MET A 219 -8.44 -3.52 3.54
C MET A 219 -8.06 -3.29 5.00
N ILE A 220 -8.88 -3.77 5.96
CA ILE A 220 -8.58 -3.69 7.39
C ILE A 220 -7.25 -4.39 7.71
N HIS A 221 -7.06 -5.63 7.22
CA HIS A 221 -5.84 -6.39 7.45
C HIS A 221 -4.60 -5.65 6.95
N ARG A 222 -4.67 -5.07 5.76
CA ARG A 222 -3.60 -4.31 5.13
C ARG A 222 -3.29 -3.02 5.90
N ILE A 223 -4.33 -2.26 6.27
CA ILE A 223 -4.20 -1.02 7.04
C ILE A 223 -3.55 -1.30 8.40
N LEU A 224 -4.00 -2.32 9.14
CA LEU A 224 -3.45 -2.68 10.45
C LEU A 224 -1.96 -3.03 10.38
N ASN A 225 -1.48 -3.52 9.24
CA ASN A 225 -0.06 -3.82 9.01
C ASN A 225 0.72 -2.64 8.37
N GLY A 226 0.07 -1.53 8.03
CA GLY A 226 0.71 -0.32 7.51
C GLY A 226 1.06 -0.37 6.02
N HIS A 227 0.30 -1.11 5.22
CA HIS A 227 0.58 -1.29 3.80
C HIS A 227 -0.39 -0.53 2.91
N ALA A 228 0.14 0.46 2.19
CA ALA A 228 -0.63 1.24 1.22
C ALA A 228 -0.75 0.54 -0.14
N GLU A 229 -1.88 0.75 -0.80
CA GLU A 229 -2.16 0.32 -2.18
C GLU A 229 -3.02 1.34 -2.92
N GLY A 230 -2.77 1.45 -4.21
CA GLY A 230 -3.59 2.25 -5.12
C GLY A 230 -3.38 3.76 -5.00
N PRO A 231 -3.97 4.51 -5.92
CA PRO A 231 -3.68 5.94 -6.10
C PRO A 231 -4.24 6.84 -4.98
N ILE A 232 -5.17 6.34 -4.17
CA ILE A 232 -5.72 7.08 -3.03
C ILE A 232 -4.70 7.12 -1.87
N GLU A 233 -4.04 5.99 -1.60
CA GLU A 233 -3.13 5.88 -0.45
C GLU A 233 -1.68 6.19 -0.83
N ILE A 234 -1.32 6.00 -2.11
CA ILE A 234 -0.02 6.34 -2.68
C ILE A 234 -0.22 7.48 -3.67
N LEU A 235 -0.03 8.71 -3.19
CA LEU A 235 -0.33 9.92 -3.96
C LEU A 235 0.48 9.99 -5.24
N SER A 236 -0.21 9.85 -6.38
CA SER A 236 0.41 9.88 -7.71
C SER A 236 1.15 11.20 -7.92
N GLU A 237 2.35 11.15 -8.52
CA GLU A 237 3.27 12.26 -8.81
C GLU A 237 3.81 13.03 -7.59
N HIS A 238 3.39 12.64 -6.36
CA HIS A 238 3.82 13.28 -5.11
C HIS A 238 4.62 12.33 -4.21
N ALA A 239 4.17 11.08 -4.06
CA ALA A 239 4.79 10.12 -3.17
C ALA A 239 6.19 9.71 -3.64
N LEU A 240 7.11 9.53 -2.68
CA LEU A 240 8.39 8.88 -2.91
C LEU A 240 8.27 7.37 -2.66
N PRO A 241 9.03 6.53 -3.39
CA PRO A 241 9.03 5.09 -3.14
C PRO A 241 9.38 4.73 -1.70
N GLN A 242 10.37 5.41 -1.11
CA GLN A 242 10.78 5.18 0.27
C GLN A 242 9.71 5.66 1.28
N GLU A 243 9.01 6.77 1.01
CA GLU A 243 7.90 7.22 1.86
C GLU A 243 6.76 6.17 1.91
N SER A 244 6.61 5.40 0.82
CA SER A 244 5.63 4.31 0.69
C SER A 244 6.19 2.93 1.06
N ASN A 245 7.36 2.87 1.69
CA ASN A 245 8.04 1.68 2.22
C ASN A 245 8.48 0.64 1.16
N PHE A 246 8.55 0.99 -0.13
CA PHE A 246 9.00 0.05 -1.17
C PHE A 246 10.46 -0.38 -1.02
N ASP A 247 11.30 0.44 -0.39
CA ASP A 247 12.67 0.10 -0.03
C ASP A 247 12.75 -1.11 0.92
N PHE A 248 11.79 -1.25 1.82
CA PHE A 248 11.72 -2.34 2.79
C PHE A 248 10.97 -3.58 2.30
N TYR A 249 10.26 -3.47 1.16
CA TYR A 249 9.61 -4.62 0.51
C TYR A 249 10.48 -5.31 -0.55
N GLY A 250 11.72 -4.84 -0.74
CA GLY A 250 12.55 -5.28 -1.87
C GLY A 250 12.07 -4.74 -3.23
N GLY A 251 11.21 -3.72 -3.22
CA GLY A 251 10.66 -3.08 -4.42
C GLY A 251 11.60 -2.09 -5.10
N ILE A 252 12.77 -1.83 -4.49
CA ILE A 252 13.84 -1.00 -5.03
C ILE A 252 15.15 -1.77 -4.93
N ASP A 253 15.83 -1.91 -6.05
CA ASP A 253 17.21 -2.39 -6.12
C ASP A 253 18.14 -1.19 -6.29
N PHE A 254 18.94 -0.92 -5.29
CA PHE A 254 19.89 0.20 -5.28
C PHE A 254 21.20 -0.11 -6.02
N HIS A 255 21.42 -1.36 -6.48
CA HIS A 255 22.63 -1.83 -7.15
C HIS A 255 22.40 -2.14 -8.64
N LYS A 256 21.15 -2.11 -9.11
CA LYS A 256 20.83 -2.36 -10.51
C LYS A 256 21.26 -1.20 -11.43
N GLY A 257 21.26 -1.45 -12.75
CA GLY A 257 21.48 -0.44 -13.78
C GLY A 257 20.41 0.66 -13.84
N CYS A 258 20.51 1.53 -14.82
CA CYS A 258 19.65 2.69 -14.97
C CYS A 258 18.17 2.31 -15.17
N TYR A 259 17.30 3.05 -14.51
CA TYR A 259 15.85 2.99 -14.69
C TYR A 259 15.23 4.39 -14.59
N LEU A 260 13.99 4.52 -15.10
CA LEU A 260 13.29 5.79 -15.12
C LEU A 260 13.08 6.36 -13.71
N GLY A 261 13.54 7.60 -13.47
CA GLY A 261 13.35 8.31 -12.19
C GLY A 261 14.30 7.91 -11.05
N GLN A 262 15.37 7.18 -11.33
CA GLN A 262 16.31 6.68 -10.32
C GLN A 262 17.06 7.75 -9.52
N GLU A 263 17.34 8.92 -10.10
CA GLU A 263 18.23 9.93 -9.51
C GLU A 263 17.83 10.32 -8.07
N LEU A 264 16.56 10.66 -7.87
CA LEU A 264 16.06 11.05 -6.55
C LEU A 264 16.08 9.86 -5.58
N THR A 265 15.69 8.66 -6.05
CA THR A 265 15.64 7.44 -5.25
C THR A 265 17.02 7.04 -4.74
N ILE A 266 18.01 7.04 -5.62
CA ILE A 266 19.42 6.72 -5.31
C ILE A 266 20.03 7.80 -4.41
N ARG A 267 19.81 9.08 -4.72
CA ARG A 267 20.30 10.19 -3.87
C ARG A 267 19.73 10.10 -2.46
N THR A 268 18.42 9.84 -2.32
CA THR A 268 17.78 9.70 -1.01
C THR A 268 18.36 8.53 -0.22
N HIS A 269 18.70 7.42 -0.87
CA HIS A 269 19.32 6.26 -0.22
C HIS A 269 20.73 6.55 0.30
N HIS A 270 21.56 7.24 -0.50
CA HIS A 270 22.98 7.44 -0.14
C HIS A 270 23.21 8.63 0.79
N THR A 271 22.50 9.73 0.59
CA THR A 271 22.76 11.01 1.30
C THR A 271 21.57 11.52 2.09
N GLY A 272 20.38 10.96 1.87
CA GLY A 272 19.14 11.44 2.44
C GLY A 272 18.73 10.74 3.73
N VAL A 273 17.77 11.36 4.41
CA VAL A 273 17.02 10.77 5.52
C VAL A 273 15.54 10.74 5.12
N VAL A 274 14.93 9.58 5.13
CA VAL A 274 13.49 9.43 4.88
C VAL A 274 12.74 9.85 6.15
N ARG A 275 12.39 11.15 6.22
CA ARG A 275 11.76 11.75 7.40
C ARG A 275 10.27 11.49 7.53
N LYS A 276 9.64 10.99 6.46
CA LYS A 276 8.22 10.69 6.43
C LYS A 276 8.02 9.29 5.88
N ARG A 277 7.05 8.56 6.45
CA ARG A 277 6.60 7.27 5.94
C ARG A 277 5.11 7.10 6.12
N ILE A 278 4.49 6.29 5.28
CA ILE A 278 3.12 5.86 5.46
C ILE A 278 3.08 4.91 6.65
N LEU A 279 2.25 5.29 7.64
CA LEU A 279 2.03 4.54 8.87
C LEU A 279 0.55 4.22 9.04
N PRO A 280 0.22 3.12 9.72
CA PRO A 280 -1.13 2.89 10.20
C PRO A 280 -1.44 3.88 11.32
N VAL A 281 -2.64 4.41 11.28
CA VAL A 281 -3.15 5.34 12.28
C VAL A 281 -4.49 4.88 12.81
N GLN A 282 -4.84 5.29 14.03
CA GLN A 282 -6.16 5.09 14.61
C GLN A 282 -6.78 6.42 14.95
N LEU A 283 -8.03 6.59 14.53
CA LEU A 283 -8.88 7.72 14.88
C LEU A 283 -9.49 7.49 16.26
N TYR A 284 -9.62 8.54 17.05
CA TYR A 284 -10.21 8.50 18.39
C TYR A 284 -10.80 9.84 18.80
N THR A 285 -11.59 9.86 19.89
CA THR A 285 -12.12 11.08 20.53
C THR A 285 -11.71 11.10 22.00
N ASP A 286 -11.93 12.25 22.66
CA ASP A 286 -11.64 12.38 24.10
C ASP A 286 -12.54 11.49 24.95
N GLU A 287 -13.76 11.19 24.50
CA GLU A 287 -14.68 10.27 25.17
C GLU A 287 -14.24 8.81 25.05
N ARG A 288 -13.46 8.47 24.02
CA ARG A 288 -12.91 7.12 23.77
C ARG A 288 -11.42 7.22 23.46
N PRO A 289 -10.61 7.52 24.47
CA PRO A 289 -9.17 7.66 24.29
C PRO A 289 -8.50 6.30 23.97
N ILE A 290 -7.42 6.36 23.24
CA ILE A 290 -6.56 5.19 23.02
C ILE A 290 -5.71 4.94 24.27
N SER A 291 -5.66 3.68 24.74
CA SER A 291 -4.82 3.31 25.88
C SER A 291 -3.36 3.70 25.64
N LYS A 292 -2.69 4.15 26.71
CA LYS A 292 -1.25 4.50 26.67
C LYS A 292 -0.38 3.30 26.28
N ASP A 293 -0.75 2.12 26.75
CA ASP A 293 -0.01 0.87 26.50
C ASP A 293 -0.31 0.25 25.13
N GLN A 294 -1.22 0.86 24.35
CA GLN A 294 -1.55 0.34 23.03
C GLN A 294 -0.40 0.59 22.04
N THR A 295 0.20 -0.51 21.58
CA THR A 295 1.35 -0.51 20.67
C THR A 295 0.97 -0.75 19.19
N ARG A 296 -0.29 -1.09 18.92
CA ARG A 296 -0.81 -1.38 17.57
C ARG A 296 -2.19 -0.76 17.37
N PRO A 297 -2.56 -0.37 16.15
CA PRO A 297 -3.92 0.08 15.89
C PRO A 297 -4.90 -1.08 16.09
N GLN A 298 -6.09 -0.76 16.56
CA GLN A 298 -7.18 -1.72 16.77
C GLN A 298 -8.41 -1.27 15.98
N TYR A 299 -8.92 -2.16 15.16
CA TYR A 299 -10.18 -1.93 14.47
C TYR A 299 -11.36 -2.23 15.40
N ASP A 300 -12.26 -1.26 15.52
CA ASP A 300 -13.51 -1.41 16.26
C ASP A 300 -14.70 -1.21 15.30
N PRO A 301 -15.43 -2.28 14.95
CA PRO A 301 -16.56 -2.18 14.04
C PRO A 301 -17.75 -1.40 14.61
N LEU A 302 -17.78 -1.16 15.93
CA LEU A 302 -18.85 -0.42 16.60
C LEU A 302 -18.57 1.08 16.68
N THR A 303 -17.35 1.51 16.39
CA THR A 303 -16.96 2.91 16.40
C THR A 303 -17.24 3.54 15.06
N SER A 304 -18.23 4.45 15.03
CA SER A 304 -18.49 5.32 13.88
C SER A 304 -17.89 6.70 14.16
N LEU A 305 -16.82 7.04 13.45
CA LEU A 305 -16.17 8.34 13.52
C LEU A 305 -16.27 9.05 12.17
N PRO A 306 -16.36 10.40 12.16
CA PRO A 306 -16.32 11.15 10.93
C PRO A 306 -14.98 10.89 10.22
N GLN A 307 -15.05 10.57 8.92
CA GLN A 307 -13.86 10.29 8.12
C GLN A 307 -13.26 11.61 7.61
N PRO A 308 -11.98 11.88 7.87
CA PRO A 308 -11.31 13.04 7.31
C PRO A 308 -11.32 13.00 5.77
N PRO A 309 -11.38 14.17 5.12
CA PRO A 309 -11.19 14.23 3.66
C PRO A 309 -9.82 13.69 3.25
N HIS A 310 -9.77 13.12 2.06
CA HIS A 310 -8.52 12.68 1.45
C HIS A 310 -7.50 13.83 1.40
N GLU A 311 -6.24 13.55 1.71
CA GLU A 311 -5.14 14.50 1.84
C GLU A 311 -5.30 15.56 2.94
N ALA A 312 -6.27 15.44 3.83
CA ALA A 312 -6.39 16.35 4.96
C ALA A 312 -5.12 16.40 5.81
N ASN A 313 -4.72 17.59 6.23
CA ASN A 313 -3.51 17.77 7.02
C ASN A 313 -3.74 17.29 8.46
N ILE A 314 -2.74 16.57 8.97
CA ILE A 314 -2.65 16.22 10.39
C ILE A 314 -1.79 17.29 11.07
N ALA A 315 -2.27 17.88 12.14
CA ALA A 315 -1.56 18.89 12.93
C ALA A 315 -1.52 18.49 14.41
N LYS A 316 -0.61 19.09 15.17
CA LYS A 316 -0.57 18.93 16.63
C LYS A 316 -1.76 19.69 17.24
N CYS A 317 -2.48 19.07 18.18
CA CYS A 317 -3.63 19.67 18.85
C CYS A 317 -3.25 21.01 19.51
N GLY A 318 -4.11 22.01 19.38
CA GLY A 318 -3.91 23.35 19.96
C GLY A 318 -2.86 24.21 19.25
N ALA A 319 -2.21 23.72 18.20
CA ALA A 319 -1.26 24.50 17.42
C ALA A 319 -1.97 25.61 16.62
N ARG A 320 -1.49 26.86 16.73
CA ARG A 320 -2.03 28.03 16.01
C ARG A 320 -0.93 28.72 15.18
N GLY A 321 -1.33 29.37 14.08
CA GLY A 321 -0.44 30.14 13.24
C GLY A 321 0.69 29.30 12.62
N ARG A 322 1.96 29.76 12.69
CA ARG A 322 3.11 29.04 12.13
C ARG A 322 3.39 27.70 12.82
N SER A 323 2.93 27.48 14.05
CA SER A 323 3.04 26.20 14.76
C SER A 323 2.07 25.16 14.24
N ALA A 324 1.01 25.54 13.52
CA ALA A 324 0.06 24.64 12.87
C ALA A 324 0.61 23.99 11.59
N ARG A 325 1.94 23.82 11.50
CA ARG A 325 2.54 23.10 10.35
C ARG A 325 2.06 21.67 10.33
N SER A 326 1.69 21.19 9.14
CA SER A 326 1.32 19.79 8.93
C SER A 326 2.43 18.86 9.39
N THR A 327 2.10 17.98 10.33
CA THR A 327 2.97 16.90 10.80
C THR A 327 2.77 15.64 9.98
N GLY A 328 1.65 15.53 9.25
CA GLY A 328 1.30 14.42 8.40
C GLY A 328 0.14 14.74 7.48
N LYS A 329 -0.23 13.77 6.65
CA LYS A 329 -1.41 13.80 5.78
C LYS A 329 -2.22 12.53 5.95
N TRP A 330 -3.53 12.66 6.14
CA TRP A 330 -4.47 11.55 6.06
C TRP A 330 -4.58 11.07 4.61
N LEU A 331 -4.47 9.78 4.37
CA LEU A 331 -4.56 9.20 3.03
C LEU A 331 -5.89 8.50 2.81
N GLY A 332 -6.37 7.78 3.80
CA GLY A 332 -7.64 7.07 3.75
C GLY A 332 -7.75 6.05 4.86
N GLY A 333 -8.94 5.49 5.06
CA GLY A 333 -9.16 4.50 6.11
C GLY A 333 -10.53 3.83 6.04
N TYR A 334 -10.78 3.01 7.04
CA TYR A 334 -12.04 2.28 7.22
C TYR A 334 -12.41 2.25 8.72
N GLY A 335 -13.60 2.72 9.05
CA GLY A 335 -14.04 2.84 10.45
C GLY A 335 -13.10 3.76 11.25
N ASN A 336 -12.55 3.22 12.31
CA ASN A 336 -11.63 3.96 13.20
C ASN A 336 -10.15 3.79 12.87
N ILE A 337 -9.77 3.15 11.78
CA ILE A 337 -8.37 2.94 11.37
C ILE A 337 -8.10 3.51 9.98
N GLY A 338 -6.85 3.84 9.70
CA GLY A 338 -6.45 4.34 8.39
C GLY A 338 -4.94 4.36 8.18
N LEU A 339 -4.54 4.95 7.07
CA LEU A 339 -3.15 5.21 6.70
C LEU A 339 -2.92 6.72 6.62
N ALA A 340 -1.76 7.13 7.06
CA ALA A 340 -1.33 8.52 6.95
C ALA A 340 0.16 8.61 6.61
N LEU A 341 0.55 9.61 5.83
CA LEU A 341 1.93 9.99 5.63
C LEU A 341 2.38 10.82 6.84
N CYS A 342 3.17 10.22 7.73
CA CYS A 342 3.56 10.78 9.02
C CYS A 342 5.03 11.22 9.04
N ARG A 343 5.32 12.38 9.66
CA ARG A 343 6.69 12.77 10.04
C ARG A 343 7.12 11.93 11.22
N LEU A 344 8.13 11.08 11.02
CA LEU A 344 8.53 10.06 12.00
C LEU A 344 8.95 10.65 13.33
N GLU A 345 9.93 11.56 13.36
CA GLU A 345 10.46 12.16 14.60
C GLU A 345 9.47 13.13 15.31
N THR A 346 8.35 13.48 14.65
CA THR A 346 7.33 14.37 15.23
C THR A 346 6.14 13.60 15.77
N MET A 347 5.73 12.52 15.09
CA MET A 347 4.52 11.77 15.41
C MET A 347 4.80 10.40 16.04
N THR A 348 6.07 10.03 16.17
CA THR A 348 6.51 8.75 16.74
C THR A 348 7.80 8.94 17.55
N ASP A 349 8.14 7.95 18.35
CA ASP A 349 9.34 7.86 19.15
C ASP A 349 10.61 7.46 18.37
N LEU A 350 10.52 7.34 17.04
CA LEU A 350 11.66 6.98 16.18
C LEU A 350 12.66 8.13 16.10
N SER A 351 13.95 7.81 16.27
CA SER A 351 15.07 8.73 16.06
C SER A 351 15.80 8.40 14.76
N LEU A 352 15.78 9.33 13.82
CA LEU A 352 16.44 9.18 12.52
C LEU A 352 17.78 9.90 12.44
N THR A 353 17.95 10.90 13.31
CA THR A 353 19.09 11.80 13.36
C THR A 353 19.65 11.85 14.78
N ALA A 354 20.85 12.43 14.95
CA ALA A 354 21.47 12.60 16.28
C ALA A 354 20.67 13.53 17.22
N GLU A 355 19.78 14.37 16.66
CA GLU A 355 18.91 15.25 17.44
C GLU A 355 17.79 14.49 18.16
N GLY A 356 17.51 13.25 17.71
CA GLY A 356 16.49 12.39 18.28
C GLY A 356 15.06 12.76 17.95
N SER A 357 14.12 11.99 18.50
CA SER A 357 12.68 12.27 18.37
C SER A 357 12.29 13.44 19.28
N GLN A 358 11.45 14.34 18.74
CA GLN A 358 10.81 15.43 19.49
C GLN A 358 9.43 15.04 20.03
N PHE A 359 9.01 13.81 19.80
CA PHE A 359 7.69 13.32 20.18
C PHE A 359 7.63 12.97 21.67
N ASN A 360 6.65 13.54 22.37
CA ASN A 360 6.30 13.18 23.73
C ASN A 360 4.96 12.43 23.74
N GLN A 361 4.99 11.15 24.05
CA GLN A 361 3.79 10.29 24.01
C GLN A 361 2.68 10.75 24.97
N GLU A 362 3.00 11.47 26.04
CA GLU A 362 2.02 11.93 27.02
C GLU A 362 1.41 13.29 26.66
N ALA A 363 2.20 14.17 26.03
CA ALA A 363 1.83 15.55 25.77
C ALA A 363 1.37 15.80 24.32
N ASP A 364 1.82 14.96 23.37
CA ASP A 364 1.60 15.21 21.97
C ASP A 364 0.38 14.46 21.44
N HIS A 365 -0.66 15.23 21.17
CA HIS A 365 -1.86 14.75 20.48
C HIS A 365 -1.94 15.39 19.10
N PHE A 366 -2.45 14.63 18.15
CA PHE A 366 -2.62 15.07 16.78
C PHE A 366 -4.08 15.00 16.38
N GLU A 367 -4.49 15.91 15.49
CA GLU A 367 -5.84 15.99 15.00
C GLU A 367 -5.88 16.29 13.50
N VAL A 368 -6.95 15.87 12.87
CA VAL A 368 -7.37 16.35 11.56
C VAL A 368 -8.60 17.20 11.78
N ALA A 369 -8.55 18.46 11.35
CA ALA A 369 -9.68 19.35 11.37
C ALA A 369 -10.04 19.78 9.94
N TRP A 370 -11.32 19.78 9.63
CA TRP A 370 -11.83 20.19 8.32
C TRP A 370 -13.22 20.83 8.42
N GLN A 371 -13.57 21.56 7.40
CA GLN A 371 -14.94 22.10 7.25
C GLN A 371 -15.71 21.18 6.30
N ASP A 372 -16.92 20.82 6.70
CA ASP A 372 -17.83 20.16 5.80
C ASP A 372 -18.38 21.20 4.81
N GLY A 373 -18.13 21.01 3.52
CA GLY A 373 -18.56 21.92 2.47
C GLY A 373 -20.08 22.08 2.33
N THR A 374 -20.86 21.23 3.00
CA THR A 374 -22.34 21.25 2.93
C THR A 374 -22.99 21.88 4.14
N SER A 375 -22.43 21.73 5.33
CA SER A 375 -23.04 22.18 6.60
C SER A 375 -22.31 23.36 7.25
N ASN A 376 -21.15 23.78 6.72
CA ASN A 376 -20.25 24.75 7.37
C ASN A 376 -19.84 24.36 8.81
N GLU A 377 -20.05 23.11 9.19
CA GLU A 377 -19.65 22.60 10.50
C GLU A 377 -18.14 22.32 10.51
N ASN A 378 -17.49 22.71 11.60
CA ASN A 378 -16.12 22.38 11.87
C ASN A 378 -16.05 20.96 12.45
N ASN A 379 -15.56 20.02 11.68
CA ASN A 379 -15.32 18.66 12.12
C ASN A 379 -13.86 18.51 12.54
N SER A 380 -13.63 17.70 13.57
CA SER A 380 -12.27 17.27 13.93
C SER A 380 -12.28 15.87 14.51
N VAL A 381 -11.18 15.16 14.35
CA VAL A 381 -10.95 13.85 14.95
C VAL A 381 -9.49 13.73 15.33
N LYS A 382 -9.22 13.13 16.50
CA LYS A 382 -7.86 12.88 16.94
C LYS A 382 -7.27 11.65 16.24
N VAL A 383 -5.95 11.69 16.04
CA VAL A 383 -5.19 10.68 15.31
C VAL A 383 -3.98 10.26 16.12
N LYS A 384 -3.79 8.94 16.30
CA LYS A 384 -2.55 8.35 16.84
C LYS A 384 -1.89 7.50 15.77
N ALA A 385 -0.62 7.78 15.48
CA ALA A 385 0.20 6.97 14.58
C ALA A 385 0.83 5.79 15.34
N PHE A 386 1.00 4.68 14.63
CA PHE A 386 1.65 3.48 15.17
C PHE A 386 2.77 3.05 14.22
N VAL A 387 3.89 2.64 14.79
CA VAL A 387 5.00 2.07 14.02
C VAL A 387 4.91 0.55 14.10
N PRO A 388 4.57 -0.14 13.00
CA PRO A 388 4.56 -1.60 12.98
C PRO A 388 5.94 -2.16 13.37
N PRO A 389 6.02 -3.26 14.13
CA PRO A 389 7.31 -3.83 14.56
C PRO A 389 8.27 -4.11 13.42
N TRP A 390 7.77 -4.60 12.27
CA TRP A 390 8.59 -4.85 11.09
C TRP A 390 9.22 -3.58 10.51
N LEU A 391 8.45 -2.46 10.54
CA LEU A 391 8.92 -1.18 10.02
C LEU A 391 9.93 -0.53 10.98
N ARG A 392 9.69 -0.63 12.29
CA ARG A 392 10.64 -0.18 13.30
C ARG A 392 12.00 -0.85 13.12
N GLN A 393 12.01 -2.19 13.07
CA GLN A 393 13.24 -2.94 12.85
C GLN A 393 13.96 -2.51 11.58
N ALA A 394 13.24 -2.39 10.45
CA ALA A 394 13.83 -1.98 9.19
C ALA A 394 14.41 -0.55 9.21
N ILE A 395 13.75 0.37 9.93
CA ILE A 395 14.26 1.74 10.12
C ILE A 395 15.52 1.73 11.00
N ASP A 396 15.50 1.03 12.13
CA ASP A 396 16.62 0.94 13.05
C ASP A 396 17.86 0.35 12.35
N ASP A 397 17.67 -0.73 11.59
CA ASP A 397 18.74 -1.35 10.78
C ASP A 397 19.30 -0.37 9.72
N SER A 398 18.42 0.40 9.07
CA SER A 398 18.80 1.41 8.08
C SER A 398 19.60 2.57 8.71
N VAL A 399 19.20 3.03 9.89
CA VAL A 399 19.90 4.10 10.63
C VAL A 399 21.29 3.62 11.06
N LYS A 400 21.39 2.39 11.60
CA LYS A 400 22.65 1.76 11.99
C LYS A 400 23.60 1.64 10.80
N ALA A 401 23.16 1.05 9.70
CA ALA A 401 23.96 0.88 8.49
C ALA A 401 24.45 2.21 7.89
N ARG A 402 23.65 3.29 8.01
CA ARG A 402 24.07 4.62 7.59
C ARG A 402 25.15 5.20 8.50
N SER A 403 25.05 5.03 9.83
CA SER A 403 26.05 5.45 10.80
C SER A 403 27.40 4.78 10.54
N GLU A 404 27.39 3.46 10.35
CA GLU A 404 28.59 2.67 10.03
C GLU A 404 29.27 3.13 8.75
N ARG A 405 28.50 3.37 7.66
CA ARG A 405 29.06 3.91 6.41
C ARG A 405 29.66 5.29 6.57
N SER A 406 29.05 6.16 7.37
CA SER A 406 29.56 7.51 7.65
C SER A 406 30.87 7.46 8.45
N GLN A 407 30.98 6.56 9.41
CA GLN A 407 32.21 6.35 10.18
C GLN A 407 33.35 5.78 9.32
N ALA A 408 33.03 4.77 8.50
CA ALA A 408 34.00 4.18 7.59
C ALA A 408 34.55 5.19 6.58
N ARG A 409 33.67 6.08 6.05
CA ARG A 409 34.11 7.16 5.15
C ARG A 409 35.03 8.16 5.84
N ARG A 410 34.68 8.61 7.04
CA ARG A 410 35.53 9.55 7.82
C ARG A 410 36.90 8.95 8.14
N LYS A 411 36.93 7.63 8.45
CA LYS A 411 38.19 6.95 8.72
C LYS A 411 39.07 6.91 7.47
N LYS A 412 38.49 6.63 6.31
CA LYS A 412 39.21 6.63 5.05
C LYS A 412 39.72 8.03 4.68
N ASP A 413 38.90 9.06 4.81
CA ASP A 413 39.27 10.44 4.54
C ASP A 413 40.48 10.89 5.43
N LEU A 414 40.56 10.41 6.69
CA LEU A 414 41.71 10.67 7.59
C LEU A 414 42.97 9.89 7.21
N GLU A 415 42.82 8.64 6.73
CA GLU A 415 43.94 7.83 6.25
C GLU A 415 44.55 8.40 4.95
N ASP A 416 43.69 8.89 4.05
CA ASP A 416 44.16 9.54 2.79
C ASP A 416 44.85 10.89 3.05
N ASP A 417 44.46 11.68 4.08
CA ASP A 417 45.12 12.95 4.46
C ASP A 417 46.48 12.71 5.11
N ASP A 418 46.70 11.63 5.88
CA ASP A 418 47.96 11.28 6.52
C ASP A 418 49.04 10.83 5.48
N ASP A 419 48.61 10.23 4.34
CA ASP A 419 49.51 9.78 3.28
C ASP A 419 50.03 10.97 2.41
N ASP A 420 49.26 12.08 2.33
CA ASP A 420 49.68 13.30 1.57
C ASP A 420 50.62 14.21 2.36
N GLU A 421 50.84 14.05 3.69
CA GLU A 421 51.79 14.82 4.48
C GLU A 421 53.24 14.21 4.50
N VAL A 422 53.49 13.08 3.82
CA VAL A 422 54.76 12.34 3.89
C VAL A 422 55.64 12.54 2.65
N ASP A 423 55.23 13.35 1.66
CA ASP A 423 56.04 13.76 0.50
C ASP A 423 56.42 15.28 0.64
#